data_2761cde7b60d7b7ad69acaa42a491ad7
#
_entry.id   2761cde7b60d7b7ad69acaa42a491ad7
#
_cell.length_a   1.000
_cell.length_b   1.000
_cell.length_c   1.000
_cell.angle_alpha   90.00
_cell.angle_beta   90.00
_cell.angle_gamma   90.00
#
_symmetry.space_group_name_H-M   'P 1'
#
loop_
_entity.id
_entity.type
_entity.pdbx_description
1 polymer ?
#
loop_
_entity_poly.entity_id
_entity_poly.type
_entity_poly.pdbx_seq_one_letter_code
_entity_poly.pdbx_strand_id
1 'polypeptide(L)'
;KVAILLEQRKRMEQEFDAMDRVSYVPSHGNYLLTRFDDHLATDLYEALVKKGIFVRPFSDPRLTHDLRISVGTPDQTTRVLEAISDLI
;
A
#
# COMPACT_ATOMS: atom_id res chain seq x y z
N LYS A 1 4.28 -2.99 20.59
CA LYS A 1 4.20 -2.04 19.48
C LYS A 1 4.96 -2.53 18.25
N VAL A 2 6.21 -2.94 18.43
CA VAL A 2 7.01 -3.48 17.31
C VAL A 2 6.37 -4.77 16.80
N ALA A 3 5.89 -5.63 17.67
CA ALA A 3 5.24 -6.87 17.28
C ALA A 3 3.98 -6.61 16.46
N ILE A 4 3.19 -5.60 16.82
CA ILE A 4 1.98 -5.23 16.08
C ILE A 4 2.35 -4.77 14.68
N LEU A 5 3.38 -3.93 14.55
CA LEU A 5 3.82 -3.45 13.24
C LEU A 5 4.31 -4.59 12.35
N LEU A 6 5.04 -5.55 12.90
CA LEU A 6 5.50 -6.72 12.15
C LEU A 6 4.33 -7.58 11.68
N GLU A 7 3.33 -7.78 12.52
CA GLU A 7 2.13 -8.53 12.16
C GLU A 7 1.37 -7.85 11.02
N GLN A 8 1.18 -6.54 11.12
CA GLN A 8 0.44 -5.80 10.10
C GLN A 8 1.22 -5.77 8.79
N ARG A 9 2.53 -5.67 8.83
CA ARG A 9 3.38 -5.74 7.66
C ARG A 9 3.24 -7.10 6.96
N LYS A 10 3.31 -8.19 7.71
CA LYS A 10 3.11 -9.53 7.15
C LYS A 10 1.73 -9.68 6.54
N ARG A 11 0.73 -9.14 7.19
CA ARG A 11 -0.64 -9.17 6.69
C ARG A 11 -0.77 -8.45 5.35
N MET A 12 -0.17 -7.26 5.24
CA MET A 12 -0.14 -6.54 3.97
C MET A 12 0.59 -7.33 2.89
N GLU A 13 1.74 -7.89 3.21
CA GLU A 13 2.53 -8.67 2.25
C GLU A 13 1.74 -9.87 1.74
N GLN A 14 1.06 -10.59 2.62
CA GLN A 14 0.24 -11.73 2.24
C GLN A 14 -0.91 -11.33 1.32
N GLU A 15 -1.58 -10.21 1.63
CA GLU A 15 -2.68 -9.74 0.80
C GLU A 15 -2.19 -9.27 -0.57
N PHE A 16 -1.07 -8.56 -0.61
CA PHE A 16 -0.49 -8.12 -1.89
C PHE A 16 0.00 -9.31 -2.71
N ASP A 17 0.53 -10.35 -2.08
CA ASP A 17 0.94 -11.58 -2.77
C ASP A 17 -0.24 -12.24 -3.48
N ALA A 18 -1.45 -12.10 -2.94
CA ALA A 18 -2.66 -12.68 -3.52
C ALA A 18 -3.25 -11.82 -4.64
N MET A 19 -2.77 -10.60 -4.82
CA MET A 19 -3.28 -9.69 -5.84
C MET A 19 -2.48 -9.82 -7.13
N ASP A 20 -3.19 -9.90 -8.26
CA ASP A 20 -2.55 -9.96 -9.58
C ASP A 20 -1.86 -8.65 -9.91
N ARG A 21 -0.64 -8.75 -10.44
CA ARG A 21 0.14 -7.62 -10.95
C ARG A 21 0.42 -6.55 -9.89
N VAL A 22 0.51 -6.99 -8.65
CA VAL A 22 0.91 -6.15 -7.51
C VAL A 22 2.16 -6.76 -6.91
N SER A 23 3.17 -5.94 -6.73
CA SER A 23 4.42 -6.34 -6.09
C SER A 23 4.82 -5.32 -5.05
N TYR A 24 5.73 -5.69 -4.17
CA TYR A 24 6.18 -4.81 -3.11
C TYR A 24 7.63 -5.09 -2.77
N VAL A 25 8.29 -4.08 -2.20
CA VAL A 25 9.64 -4.21 -1.68
C VAL A 25 9.59 -3.85 -0.20
N PRO A 26 10.00 -4.75 0.69
CA PRO A 26 10.08 -4.44 2.10
C PRO A 26 11.13 -3.35 2.35
N SER A 27 10.83 -2.44 3.26
CA SER A 27 11.78 -1.41 3.64
C SER A 27 12.15 -1.56 5.12
N HIS A 28 13.15 -0.83 5.56
CA HIS A 28 13.54 -0.82 6.96
C HIS A 28 12.62 0.03 7.83
N GLY A 29 11.74 0.83 7.21
CA GLY A 29 10.81 1.68 7.92
C GLY A 29 9.44 1.03 8.11
N ASN A 30 8.49 1.84 8.51
CA ASN A 30 7.10 1.41 8.75
C ASN A 30 6.25 1.50 7.50
N TYR A 31 6.82 1.15 6.35
CA TYR A 31 6.07 1.23 5.10
C TYR A 31 6.52 0.14 4.12
N LEU A 32 5.67 -0.11 3.13
CA LEU A 32 5.98 -0.96 1.98
C LEU A 32 5.96 -0.09 0.73
N LEU A 33 6.97 -0.29 -0.12
CA LEU A 33 6.97 0.28 -1.46
C LEU A 33 6.21 -0.69 -2.36
N THR A 34 5.00 -0.30 -2.76
CA THR A 34 4.08 -1.21 -3.46
C THR A 34 3.85 -0.73 -4.88
N ARG A 35 3.98 -1.65 -5.83
CA ARG A 35 3.83 -1.37 -7.25
C ARG A 35 2.57 -2.02 -7.81
N PHE A 36 1.76 -1.22 -8.49
CA PHE A 36 0.52 -1.63 -9.14
C PHE A 36 0.69 -1.49 -10.64
N ASP A 37 1.01 -2.59 -11.32
CA ASP A 37 1.37 -2.54 -12.75
C ASP A 37 0.29 -1.97 -13.65
N ASP A 38 -0.98 -2.19 -13.30
CA ASP A 38 -2.11 -1.79 -14.13
C ASP A 38 -2.70 -0.43 -13.75
N HIS A 39 -2.14 0.24 -12.74
CA HIS A 39 -2.71 1.49 -12.22
C HIS A 39 -1.63 2.53 -12.03
N LEU A 40 -1.96 3.78 -12.33
CA LEU A 40 -1.08 4.89 -12.00
C LEU A 40 -1.18 5.19 -10.51
N ALA A 41 -0.03 5.43 -9.88
CA ALA A 41 0.03 5.74 -8.46
C ALA A 41 -0.79 6.99 -8.11
N THR A 42 -0.76 8.00 -8.98
CA THR A 42 -1.52 9.23 -8.75
C THR A 42 -3.02 8.99 -8.75
N ASP A 43 -3.52 8.11 -9.62
CA ASP A 43 -4.93 7.76 -9.66
C ASP A 43 -5.36 7.03 -8.38
N LEU A 44 -4.56 6.06 -7.94
CA LEU A 44 -4.82 5.34 -6.70
C LEU A 44 -4.74 6.28 -5.49
N TYR A 45 -3.75 7.17 -5.49
CA TYR A 45 -3.58 8.14 -4.42
C TYR A 45 -4.83 9.01 -4.27
N GLU A 46 -5.32 9.57 -5.36
CA GLU A 46 -6.51 10.42 -5.32
C GLU A 46 -7.73 9.66 -4.80
N ALA A 47 -7.93 8.43 -5.26
CA ALA A 47 -9.05 7.62 -4.83
C ALA A 47 -8.94 7.25 -3.34
N LEU A 48 -7.75 6.93 -2.87
CA LEU A 48 -7.52 6.56 -1.48
C LEU A 48 -7.69 7.76 -0.54
N VAL A 49 -7.21 8.93 -0.96
CA VAL A 49 -7.39 10.15 -0.16
C VAL A 49 -8.87 10.48 0.02
N LYS A 50 -9.68 10.28 -1.01
CA LYS A 50 -11.14 10.48 -0.90
C LYS A 50 -11.77 9.54 0.11
N LYS A 51 -11.17 8.40 0.36
CA LYS A 51 -11.63 7.43 1.38
C LYS A 51 -11.02 7.69 2.74
N GLY A 52 -10.22 8.75 2.89
CA GLY A 52 -9.56 9.08 4.15
C GLY A 52 -8.29 8.28 4.40
N ILE A 53 -7.74 7.65 3.37
CA ILE A 53 -6.54 6.83 3.50
C ILE A 53 -5.38 7.56 2.86
N PHE A 54 -4.32 7.80 3.64
CA PHE A 54 -3.19 8.59 3.18
C PHE A 54 -2.00 7.69 2.87
N VAL A 55 -1.63 7.70 1.60
CA VAL A 55 -0.46 7.03 1.06
C VAL A 55 0.38 8.07 0.32
N ARG A 56 1.56 7.71 -0.13
CA ARG A 56 2.40 8.68 -0.83
C ARG A 56 2.84 8.15 -2.19
N PRO A 57 2.52 8.86 -3.27
CA PRO A 57 3.12 8.60 -4.57
C PRO A 57 4.52 9.21 -4.62
N PHE A 58 5.30 8.79 -5.59
CA PHE A 58 6.65 9.32 -5.82
C PHE A 58 6.64 10.27 -7.01
N SER A 59 7.51 11.28 -6.98
CA SER A 59 7.68 12.20 -8.10
C SER A 59 8.61 11.67 -9.18
N ASP A 60 9.33 10.59 -8.93
CA ASP A 60 10.25 9.98 -9.89
C ASP A 60 9.47 9.31 -11.02
N PRO A 61 9.75 9.67 -12.30
CA PRO A 61 9.04 9.05 -13.44
C PRO A 61 9.16 7.52 -13.50
N ARG A 62 10.20 6.94 -12.91
CA ARG A 62 10.37 5.49 -12.87
C ARG A 62 9.44 4.81 -11.88
N LEU A 63 8.80 5.59 -11.00
CA LEU A 63 7.94 5.08 -9.93
C LEU A 63 6.48 5.50 -10.11
N THR A 64 6.03 5.64 -11.35
CA THR A 64 4.66 6.07 -11.68
C THR A 64 3.59 5.09 -11.20
N HIS A 65 3.96 3.85 -10.94
CA HIS A 65 3.04 2.82 -10.46
C HIS A 65 3.23 2.48 -8.98
N ASP A 66 4.10 3.17 -8.30
CA ASP A 66 4.52 2.83 -6.95
C ASP A 66 3.92 3.77 -5.91
N LEU A 67 3.42 3.18 -4.83
CA LEU A 67 2.93 3.93 -3.68
C LEU A 67 3.69 3.52 -2.43
N ARG A 68 3.95 4.49 -1.58
CA ARG A 68 4.49 4.25 -0.26
C ARG A 68 3.32 4.11 0.71
N ILE A 69 3.11 2.90 1.20
CA ILE A 69 1.98 2.58 2.08
C ILE A 69 2.52 2.32 3.48
N SER A 70 2.11 3.16 4.43
CA SER A 70 2.55 3.03 5.81
C SER A 70 1.88 1.85 6.50
N VAL A 71 2.65 1.13 7.28
CA VAL A 71 2.13 0.08 8.15
C VAL A 71 1.63 0.74 9.43
N GLY A 72 0.43 0.43 9.85
CA GLY A 72 -0.17 1.05 11.02
C GLY A 72 -0.86 0.05 11.93
N THR A 73 -1.95 0.48 12.52
CA THR A 73 -2.78 -0.35 13.40
C THR A 73 -3.53 -1.41 12.58
N PRO A 74 -4.07 -2.45 13.24
CA PRO A 74 -4.90 -3.43 12.54
C PRO A 74 -6.08 -2.82 11.80
N ASP A 75 -6.74 -1.82 12.39
CA ASP A 75 -7.86 -1.14 11.73
C ASP A 75 -7.40 -0.38 10.49
N GLN A 76 -6.28 0.32 10.57
CA GLN A 76 -5.72 1.04 9.43
C GLN A 76 -5.32 0.07 8.32
N THR A 77 -4.73 -1.05 8.67
CA THR A 77 -4.36 -2.08 7.70
C THR A 77 -5.59 -2.63 6.98
N THR A 78 -6.64 -2.95 7.73
CA THR A 78 -7.90 -3.43 7.16
C THR A 78 -8.46 -2.41 6.18
N ARG A 79 -8.53 -1.15 6.58
CA ARG A 79 -9.09 -0.09 5.73
C ARG A 79 -8.32 0.10 4.44
N VAL A 80 -6.98 0.11 4.50
CA VAL A 80 -6.18 0.31 3.30
C VAL A 80 -6.28 -0.88 2.36
N LEU A 81 -6.26 -2.10 2.90
CA LEU A 81 -6.36 -3.31 2.08
C LEU A 81 -7.73 -3.42 1.41
N GLU A 82 -8.81 -3.14 2.13
CA GLU A 82 -10.15 -3.16 1.55
C GLU A 82 -10.30 -2.10 0.46
N ALA A 83 -9.79 -0.89 0.71
CA ALA A 83 -9.88 0.19 -0.26
C ALA A 83 -9.10 -0.14 -1.54
N ILE A 84 -7.90 -0.68 -1.40
CA ILE A 84 -7.09 -1.07 -2.56
C ILE A 84 -7.76 -2.20 -3.33
N SER A 85 -8.28 -3.20 -2.63
CA SER A 85 -8.99 -4.31 -3.25
C SER A 85 -10.20 -3.83 -4.07
N ASP A 86 -10.89 -2.82 -3.58
CA ASP A 86 -12.04 -2.25 -4.30
C ASP A 86 -11.63 -1.46 -5.53
N LEU A 87 -10.44 -0.87 -5.53
CA LEU A 87 -9.98 -0.01 -6.62
C LEU A 87 -9.32 -0.79 -7.76
N ILE A 88 -8.79 -1.94 -7.48
CA ILE A 88 -8.11 -2.75 -8.50
C ILE A 88 -8.94 -3.97 -8.85
#